data_f3dcb01adc84d7b520050fdcc93a2140
#
_entry.id   f3dcb01adc84d7b520050fdcc93a2140
#
_cell.length_a   1.000
_cell.length_b   1.000
_cell.length_c   1.000
_cell.angle_alpha   90.00
_cell.angle_beta   90.00
_cell.angle_gamma   90.00
#
_symmetry.space_group_name_H-M   'P 1'
#
loop_
_entity.id
_entity.type
_entity.pdbx_description
1 polymer ?
#
loop_
_entity_poly.entity_id
_entity_poly.type
_entity_poly.pdbx_seq_one_letter_code
_entity_poly.pdbx_strand_id
1 'polypeptide(L)'
;MMRLLFAVSCLCCWAASVQAQTLLVLGDSLSAGYQMQAEQSWPALLNEKWQQQGGEHTLINASISGETTQGGLARLPVLLETHKPDWVLIELGANDGLRGFAPAITRANLSKMIELTRAHQAKTVLTQILLPRNYGARYLQQFEQIFPDLAKANDLPLMPFFLD
;
A
#
# COMPACT_ATOMS: atom_id res chain seq x y z
N MET A 1 -8.30 67.31 -19.70
CA MET A 1 -8.74 66.47 -18.57
C MET A 1 -8.57 65.01 -18.98
N MET A 2 -7.51 64.36 -18.52
CA MET A 2 -7.12 63.01 -18.90
C MET A 2 -7.38 62.07 -17.71
N ARG A 3 -8.34 61.10 -17.85
CA ARG A 3 -8.70 60.14 -16.81
C ARG A 3 -7.78 58.93 -16.94
N LEU A 4 -6.89 58.74 -15.95
CA LEU A 4 -6.09 57.53 -15.77
C LEU A 4 -7.00 56.44 -15.20
N LEU A 5 -7.22 55.38 -15.97
CA LEU A 5 -7.83 54.13 -15.48
C LEU A 5 -6.74 53.25 -14.90
N PHE A 6 -6.74 53.07 -13.57
CA PHE A 6 -5.94 52.08 -12.88
C PHE A 6 -6.62 50.70 -13.01
N ALA A 7 -6.06 49.82 -13.80
CA ALA A 7 -6.45 48.42 -13.82
C ALA A 7 -5.77 47.70 -12.63
N VAL A 8 -6.55 47.38 -11.62
CA VAL A 8 -6.10 46.51 -10.50
C VAL A 8 -6.17 45.07 -10.98
N SER A 9 -5.01 44.49 -11.31
CA SER A 9 -4.89 43.06 -11.63
C SER A 9 -4.92 42.26 -10.32
N CYS A 10 -6.05 41.59 -10.05
CA CYS A 10 -6.20 40.70 -8.91
C CYS A 10 -5.49 39.38 -9.25
N LEU A 11 -4.26 39.19 -8.77
CA LEU A 11 -3.61 37.88 -8.80
C LEU A 11 -4.29 36.98 -7.79
N CYS A 12 -5.21 36.14 -8.27
CA CYS A 12 -5.71 34.99 -7.47
C CYS A 12 -4.59 33.96 -7.33
N CYS A 13 -3.85 33.98 -6.20
CA CYS A 13 -3.00 32.87 -5.79
C CYS A 13 -3.91 31.67 -5.50
N TRP A 14 -3.99 30.72 -6.43
CA TRP A 14 -4.51 29.40 -6.13
C TRP A 14 -3.51 28.70 -5.21
N ALA A 15 -3.75 28.76 -3.92
CA ALA A 15 -3.12 27.85 -2.98
C ALA A 15 -3.64 26.44 -3.31
N ALA A 16 -2.81 25.60 -3.90
CA ALA A 16 -3.11 24.19 -4.04
C ALA A 16 -3.16 23.62 -2.62
N SER A 17 -4.37 23.43 -2.07
CA SER A 17 -4.54 22.72 -0.82
C SER A 17 -4.08 21.27 -1.03
N VAL A 18 -3.05 20.86 -0.33
CA VAL A 18 -2.68 19.45 -0.26
C VAL A 18 -3.84 18.76 0.45
N GLN A 19 -4.59 17.96 -0.31
CA GLN A 19 -5.71 17.22 0.26
C GLN A 19 -5.18 16.13 1.17
N ALA A 20 -5.71 16.03 2.39
CA ALA A 20 -5.46 14.93 3.31
C ALA A 20 -5.72 13.59 2.62
N GLN A 21 -4.81 12.64 2.75
CA GLN A 21 -4.96 11.31 2.18
C GLN A 21 -4.77 10.24 3.25
N THR A 22 -5.55 9.16 3.11
CA THR A 22 -5.48 8.00 3.99
C THR A 22 -4.83 6.82 3.26
N LEU A 23 -3.75 6.30 3.85
CA LEU A 23 -3.06 5.09 3.42
C LEU A 23 -3.44 3.94 4.35
N LEU A 24 -4.05 2.89 3.82
CA LEU A 24 -4.27 1.62 4.50
C LEU A 24 -3.12 0.67 4.17
N VAL A 25 -2.43 0.14 5.18
CA VAL A 25 -1.42 -0.91 5.03
C VAL A 25 -2.07 -2.25 5.34
N LEU A 26 -2.18 -3.11 4.34
CA LEU A 26 -2.63 -4.50 4.45
C LEU A 26 -1.40 -5.40 4.32
N GLY A 27 -0.80 -5.75 5.44
CA GLY A 27 0.46 -6.46 5.50
C GLY A 27 0.47 -7.61 6.51
N ASP A 28 1.64 -8.20 6.65
CA ASP A 28 1.90 -9.28 7.59
C ASP A 28 2.81 -8.83 8.76
N SER A 29 3.68 -9.71 9.24
CA SER A 29 4.58 -9.43 10.37
C SER A 29 5.57 -8.31 10.10
N LEU A 30 5.94 -8.05 8.85
CA LEU A 30 6.89 -7.00 8.48
C LEU A 30 6.31 -5.61 8.74
N SER A 31 5.01 -5.45 8.57
CA SER A 31 4.30 -4.20 8.82
C SER A 31 3.58 -4.17 10.17
N ALA A 32 3.26 -5.35 10.76
CA ALA A 32 2.60 -5.44 12.06
C ALA A 32 3.52 -5.08 13.26
N GLY A 33 4.84 -4.99 13.05
CA GLY A 33 5.80 -4.75 14.14
C GLY A 33 6.05 -5.99 14.97
N TYR A 34 6.22 -7.16 14.33
CA TYR A 34 6.48 -8.42 15.03
C TYR A 34 7.73 -8.34 15.91
N GLN A 35 7.62 -8.77 17.18
CA GLN A 35 8.67 -8.73 18.21
C GLN A 35 9.20 -7.32 18.55
N MET A 36 8.44 -6.27 18.26
CA MET A 36 8.75 -4.89 18.69
C MET A 36 7.52 -4.23 19.30
N GLN A 37 7.71 -3.09 19.93
CA GLN A 37 6.58 -2.27 20.40
C GLN A 37 5.88 -1.66 19.17
N ALA A 38 4.56 -1.48 19.25
CA ALA A 38 3.77 -0.99 18.11
C ALA A 38 4.29 0.34 17.55
N GLU A 39 4.77 1.21 18.42
CA GLU A 39 5.32 2.54 18.11
C GLU A 39 6.65 2.47 17.35
N GLN A 40 7.35 1.34 17.42
CA GLN A 40 8.62 1.10 16.71
C GLN A 40 8.44 0.52 15.32
N SER A 41 7.21 0.14 14.96
CA SER A 41 6.92 -0.36 13.62
C SER A 41 7.08 0.75 12.57
N TRP A 42 7.54 0.40 11.37
CA TRP A 42 7.71 1.39 10.31
C TRP A 42 6.42 2.17 9.97
N PRO A 43 5.20 1.56 10.01
CA PRO A 43 3.97 2.33 9.78
C PRO A 43 3.73 3.38 10.87
N ALA A 44 4.01 3.06 12.13
CA ALA A 44 3.87 4.02 13.23
C ALA A 44 4.87 5.17 13.08
N LEU A 45 6.14 4.86 12.79
CA LEU A 45 7.19 5.88 12.57
C LEU A 45 6.89 6.77 11.36
N LEU A 46 6.35 6.19 10.28
CA LEU A 46 5.96 6.97 9.11
C LEU A 46 4.79 7.91 9.43
N ASN A 47 3.79 7.41 10.16
CA ASN A 47 2.65 8.22 10.58
C ASN A 47 3.09 9.37 11.50
N GLU A 48 3.97 9.11 12.47
CA GLU A 48 4.55 10.14 13.33
C GLU A 48 5.30 11.20 12.51
N LYS A 49 6.14 10.76 11.55
CA LYS A 49 6.88 11.68 10.67
C LYS A 49 5.95 12.58 9.87
N TRP A 50 4.84 12.05 9.34
CA TRP A 50 3.85 12.86 8.64
C TRP A 50 3.22 13.92 9.54
N GLN A 51 2.86 13.55 10.78
CA GLN A 51 2.31 14.49 11.75
C GLN A 51 3.31 15.60 12.11
N GLN A 52 4.59 15.25 12.32
CA GLN A 52 5.66 16.23 12.62
C GLN A 52 5.90 17.22 11.48
N GLN A 53 5.66 16.81 10.24
CA GLN A 53 5.79 17.67 9.05
C GLN A 53 4.56 18.54 8.80
N GLY A 54 3.57 18.54 9.68
CA GLY A 54 2.32 19.28 9.54
C GLY A 54 1.42 18.70 8.44
N GLY A 55 1.66 17.44 8.03
CA GLY A 55 0.87 16.73 7.04
C GLY A 55 -0.47 16.26 7.60
N GLU A 56 -1.53 16.41 6.80
CA GLU A 56 -2.86 15.90 7.13
C GLU A 56 -3.04 14.43 6.73
N HIS A 57 -1.98 13.76 6.24
CA HIS A 57 -2.03 12.37 5.83
C HIS A 57 -2.15 11.44 7.05
N THR A 58 -2.94 10.37 6.88
CA THR A 58 -3.17 9.36 7.93
C THR A 58 -2.74 7.99 7.42
N LEU A 59 -1.99 7.24 8.22
CA LEU A 59 -1.67 5.85 7.95
C LEU A 59 -2.45 4.94 8.92
N ILE A 60 -3.18 3.99 8.35
CA ILE A 60 -3.92 2.96 9.07
C ILE A 60 -3.20 1.64 8.87
N ASN A 61 -2.59 1.12 9.92
CA ASN A 61 -1.92 -0.17 9.87
C ASN A 61 -2.92 -1.29 10.21
N ALA A 62 -3.36 -2.03 9.19
CA ALA A 62 -4.24 -3.19 9.31
C ALA A 62 -3.47 -4.52 9.17
N SER A 63 -2.15 -4.52 9.36
CA SER A 63 -1.30 -5.69 9.22
C SER A 63 -1.46 -6.66 10.40
N ILE A 64 -1.37 -7.96 10.11
CA ILE A 64 -1.45 -9.03 11.11
C ILE A 64 -0.28 -10.00 10.91
N SER A 65 0.49 -10.26 11.96
CA SER A 65 1.60 -11.20 11.91
C SER A 65 1.13 -12.60 11.47
N GLY A 66 1.84 -13.19 10.50
CA GLY A 66 1.50 -14.50 9.94
C GLY A 66 0.37 -14.51 8.93
N GLU A 67 -0.12 -13.32 8.52
CA GLU A 67 -1.21 -13.19 7.55
C GLU A 67 -0.82 -13.73 6.18
N THR A 68 -1.77 -14.38 5.52
CA THR A 68 -1.65 -14.87 4.15
C THR A 68 -2.46 -14.00 3.19
N THR A 69 -2.23 -14.16 1.89
CA THR A 69 -3.08 -13.48 0.90
C THR A 69 -4.55 -13.85 1.01
N GLN A 70 -4.87 -15.09 1.43
CA GLN A 70 -6.26 -15.52 1.66
C GLN A 70 -6.90 -14.79 2.84
N GLY A 71 -6.19 -14.67 3.97
CA GLY A 71 -6.69 -13.98 5.15
C GLY A 71 -6.85 -12.48 4.90
N GLY A 72 -5.85 -11.85 4.27
CA GLY A 72 -5.94 -10.44 3.87
C GLY A 72 -7.11 -10.16 2.93
N LEU A 73 -7.33 -11.02 1.92
CA LEU A 73 -8.47 -10.93 1.01
C LEU A 73 -9.82 -11.00 1.74
N ALA A 74 -9.94 -11.88 2.73
CA ALA A 74 -11.17 -12.03 3.50
C ALA A 74 -11.53 -10.78 4.33
N ARG A 75 -10.52 -10.06 4.84
CA ARG A 75 -10.70 -8.85 5.68
C ARG A 75 -10.84 -7.57 4.87
N LEU A 76 -10.26 -7.52 3.66
CA LEU A 76 -10.15 -6.31 2.88
C LEU A 76 -11.48 -5.57 2.65
N PRO A 77 -12.61 -6.24 2.32
CA PRO A 77 -13.88 -5.55 2.10
C PRO A 77 -14.31 -4.69 3.29
N VAL A 78 -14.28 -5.25 4.49
CA VAL A 78 -14.65 -4.52 5.72
C VAL A 78 -13.70 -3.35 5.98
N LEU A 79 -12.41 -3.52 5.74
CA LEU A 79 -11.41 -2.46 5.91
C LEU A 79 -11.64 -1.30 4.93
N LEU A 80 -11.97 -1.60 3.68
CA LEU A 80 -12.27 -0.60 2.65
C LEU A 80 -13.54 0.20 3.00
N GLU A 81 -14.59 -0.49 3.43
CA GLU A 81 -15.85 0.16 3.84
C GLU A 81 -15.68 1.05 5.08
N THR A 82 -14.93 0.54 6.07
CA THR A 82 -14.73 1.23 7.35
C THR A 82 -13.86 2.46 7.22
N HIS A 83 -12.74 2.33 6.50
CA HIS A 83 -11.71 3.36 6.47
C HIS A 83 -11.74 4.25 5.24
N LYS A 84 -12.38 3.80 4.14
CA LYS A 84 -12.48 4.51 2.86
C LYS A 84 -11.13 5.12 2.45
N PRO A 85 -10.05 4.32 2.37
CA PRO A 85 -8.72 4.84 2.13
C PRO A 85 -8.58 5.36 0.70
N ASP A 86 -7.71 6.37 0.50
CA ASP A 86 -7.31 6.82 -0.83
C ASP A 86 -6.30 5.85 -1.46
N TRP A 87 -5.49 5.21 -0.61
CA TRP A 87 -4.44 4.28 -1.01
C TRP A 87 -4.46 3.01 -0.16
N VAL A 88 -4.20 1.88 -0.80
CA VAL A 88 -3.97 0.60 -0.12
C VAL A 88 -2.61 0.08 -0.52
N LEU A 89 -1.72 -0.07 0.45
CA LEU A 89 -0.46 -0.79 0.29
C LEU A 89 -0.71 -2.26 0.62
N ILE A 90 -0.53 -3.15 -0.37
CA ILE A 90 -0.64 -4.60 -0.20
C ILE A 90 0.79 -5.15 -0.03
N GLU A 91 1.11 -5.56 1.20
CA GLU A 91 2.38 -6.18 1.60
C GLU A 91 2.08 -7.59 2.13
N LEU A 92 1.66 -8.49 1.23
CA LEU A 92 1.25 -9.86 1.54
C LEU A 92 1.81 -10.85 0.52
N GLY A 93 1.95 -12.09 0.95
CA GLY A 93 2.41 -13.21 0.16
C GLY A 93 3.61 -13.92 0.77
N ALA A 94 4.37 -13.28 1.65
CA ALA A 94 5.52 -13.90 2.29
C ALA A 94 5.11 -15.20 3.00
N ASN A 95 4.02 -15.18 3.77
CA ASN A 95 3.52 -16.36 4.48
C ASN A 95 2.96 -17.44 3.53
N ASP A 96 2.40 -17.08 2.39
CA ASP A 96 2.00 -18.04 1.35
C ASP A 96 3.23 -18.75 0.81
N GLY A 97 4.27 -17.99 0.45
CA GLY A 97 5.52 -18.52 -0.06
C GLY A 97 6.27 -19.40 0.94
N LEU A 98 6.40 -18.93 2.19
CA LEU A 98 7.06 -19.66 3.27
C LEU A 98 6.34 -20.97 3.64
N ARG A 99 5.04 -21.04 3.42
CA ARG A 99 4.24 -22.28 3.60
C ARG A 99 4.17 -23.15 2.34
N GLY A 100 4.82 -22.74 1.25
CA GLY A 100 4.86 -23.50 0.01
C GLY A 100 3.54 -23.55 -0.73
N PHE A 101 2.68 -22.56 -0.58
CA PHE A 101 1.42 -22.48 -1.35
C PHE A 101 1.70 -22.38 -2.83
N ALA A 102 0.80 -22.90 -3.66
CA ALA A 102 0.93 -22.78 -5.10
C ALA A 102 0.92 -21.29 -5.52
N PRO A 103 1.91 -20.82 -6.30
CA PRO A 103 1.99 -19.41 -6.72
C PRO A 103 0.72 -18.89 -7.39
N ALA A 104 -0.02 -19.77 -8.07
CA ALA A 104 -1.30 -19.42 -8.69
C ALA A 104 -2.37 -18.96 -7.68
N ILE A 105 -2.38 -19.51 -6.47
CA ILE A 105 -3.32 -19.12 -5.40
C ILE A 105 -2.98 -17.70 -4.92
N THR A 106 -1.71 -17.45 -4.62
CA THR A 106 -1.21 -16.12 -4.22
C THR A 106 -1.54 -15.08 -5.28
N ARG A 107 -1.26 -15.39 -6.57
CA ARG A 107 -1.61 -14.51 -7.70
C ARG A 107 -3.11 -14.20 -7.75
N ALA A 108 -3.96 -15.22 -7.64
CA ALA A 108 -5.42 -15.05 -7.71
C ALA A 108 -5.94 -14.15 -6.57
N ASN A 109 -5.46 -14.37 -5.35
CA ASN A 109 -5.84 -13.57 -4.18
C ASN A 109 -5.39 -12.11 -4.33
N LEU A 110 -4.13 -11.86 -4.73
CA LEU A 110 -3.62 -10.52 -4.97
C LEU A 110 -4.39 -9.80 -6.09
N SER A 111 -4.67 -10.50 -7.20
CA SER A 111 -5.50 -9.95 -8.28
C SER A 111 -6.87 -9.52 -7.77
N LYS A 112 -7.51 -10.35 -6.94
CA LYS A 112 -8.82 -10.04 -6.37
C LYS A 112 -8.78 -8.87 -5.40
N MET A 113 -7.72 -8.74 -4.59
CA MET A 113 -7.53 -7.57 -3.72
C MET A 113 -7.37 -6.28 -4.53
N ILE A 114 -6.62 -6.31 -5.63
CA ILE A 114 -6.47 -5.17 -6.54
C ILE A 114 -7.82 -4.76 -7.14
N GLU A 115 -8.63 -5.73 -7.59
CA GLU A 115 -9.97 -5.47 -8.11
C GLU A 115 -10.89 -4.82 -7.05
N LEU A 116 -10.90 -5.36 -5.82
CA LEU A 116 -11.69 -4.82 -4.71
C LEU A 116 -11.27 -3.40 -4.34
N THR A 117 -9.97 -3.14 -4.26
CA THR A 117 -9.43 -1.80 -3.97
C THR A 117 -9.89 -0.80 -5.02
N ARG A 118 -9.78 -1.17 -6.31
CA ARG A 118 -10.23 -0.34 -7.44
C ARG A 118 -11.73 -0.09 -7.40
N ALA A 119 -12.54 -1.11 -7.07
CA ALA A 119 -14.00 -0.98 -6.97
C ALA A 119 -14.42 0.01 -5.86
N HIS A 120 -13.59 0.17 -4.82
CA HIS A 120 -13.78 1.17 -3.76
C HIS A 120 -13.09 2.52 -4.06
N GLN A 121 -12.65 2.75 -5.31
CA GLN A 121 -12.01 3.98 -5.77
C GLN A 121 -10.68 4.31 -5.07
N ALA A 122 -10.09 3.35 -4.38
CA ALA A 122 -8.77 3.47 -3.80
C ALA A 122 -7.68 3.07 -4.82
N LYS A 123 -6.51 3.69 -4.69
CA LYS A 123 -5.32 3.33 -5.46
C LYS A 123 -4.56 2.23 -4.75
N THR A 124 -3.95 1.32 -5.52
CA THR A 124 -3.16 0.22 -4.96
C THR A 124 -1.67 0.47 -5.17
N VAL A 125 -0.88 0.21 -4.14
CA VAL A 125 0.57 0.00 -4.22
C VAL A 125 0.82 -1.47 -3.88
N LEU A 126 1.57 -2.18 -4.71
CA LEU A 126 1.94 -3.56 -4.45
C LEU A 126 3.40 -3.62 -4.00
N THR A 127 3.70 -4.43 -2.98
CA THR A 127 5.07 -4.64 -2.53
C THR A 127 5.63 -5.93 -3.14
N GLN A 128 6.85 -5.87 -3.68
CA GLN A 128 7.60 -7.06 -4.10
C GLN A 128 7.90 -7.91 -2.87
N ILE A 129 7.63 -9.20 -2.94
CA ILE A 129 8.04 -10.17 -1.92
C ILE A 129 9.13 -11.06 -2.50
N LEU A 130 10.19 -11.26 -1.73
CA LEU A 130 11.26 -12.21 -2.02
C LEU A 130 11.26 -13.32 -0.98
N LEU A 131 11.55 -14.54 -1.40
CA LEU A 131 11.61 -15.71 -0.52
C LEU A 131 13.06 -16.17 -0.33
N PRO A 132 13.36 -16.88 0.77
CA PRO A 132 14.66 -17.49 0.98
C PRO A 132 15.03 -18.47 -0.15
N ARG A 133 16.30 -18.49 -0.55
CA ARG A 133 16.78 -19.24 -1.73
C ARG A 133 16.62 -20.76 -1.64
N ASN A 134 16.40 -21.32 -0.46
CA ASN A 134 16.22 -22.76 -0.21
C ASN A 134 14.88 -23.34 -0.66
N TYR A 135 13.95 -22.51 -1.18
CA TYR A 135 12.66 -22.97 -1.73
C TYR A 135 12.75 -23.53 -3.15
N GLY A 136 13.93 -23.51 -3.75
CA GLY A 136 14.17 -24.05 -5.09
C GLY A 136 13.90 -23.04 -6.21
N ALA A 137 14.80 -22.99 -7.19
CA ALA A 137 14.83 -21.96 -8.22
C ALA A 137 13.51 -21.82 -9.02
N ARG A 138 12.88 -22.94 -9.37
CA ARG A 138 11.63 -22.93 -10.14
C ARG A 138 10.47 -22.29 -9.35
N TYR A 139 10.34 -22.64 -8.06
CA TYR A 139 9.29 -22.08 -7.20
C TYR A 139 9.52 -20.59 -6.98
N LEU A 140 10.76 -20.20 -6.64
CA LEU A 140 11.14 -18.80 -6.45
C LEU A 140 10.83 -17.97 -7.69
N GLN A 141 11.27 -18.42 -8.87
CA GLN A 141 10.98 -17.70 -10.12
C GLN A 141 9.49 -17.51 -10.35
N GLN A 142 8.68 -18.56 -10.16
CA GLN A 142 7.23 -18.48 -10.36
C GLN A 142 6.55 -17.57 -9.32
N PHE A 143 7.03 -17.60 -8.09
CA PHE A 143 6.47 -16.81 -6.99
C PHE A 143 6.82 -15.34 -7.11
N GLU A 144 8.10 -15.03 -7.26
CA GLU A 144 8.59 -13.65 -7.32
C GLU A 144 8.09 -12.90 -8.55
N GLN A 145 7.84 -13.61 -9.64
CA GLN A 145 7.30 -13.03 -10.88
C GLN A 145 5.84 -12.59 -10.76
N ILE A 146 5.10 -13.03 -9.72
CA ILE A 146 3.69 -12.65 -9.51
C ILE A 146 3.55 -11.13 -9.39
N PHE A 147 4.41 -10.51 -8.60
CA PHE A 147 4.29 -9.11 -8.22
C PHE A 147 4.54 -8.15 -9.38
N PRO A 148 5.65 -8.24 -10.13
CA PRO A 148 5.87 -7.37 -11.28
C PRO A 148 4.86 -7.61 -12.41
N ASP A 149 4.40 -8.86 -12.60
CA ASP A 149 3.37 -9.15 -13.58
C ASP A 149 2.04 -8.45 -13.24
N LEU A 150 1.59 -8.56 -11.98
CA LEU A 150 0.35 -7.92 -11.52
C LEU A 150 0.47 -6.40 -11.56
N ALA A 151 1.60 -5.84 -11.12
CA ALA A 151 1.84 -4.41 -11.16
C ALA A 151 1.78 -3.89 -12.61
N LYS A 152 2.47 -4.54 -13.54
CA LYS A 152 2.46 -4.19 -14.96
C LYS A 152 1.07 -4.33 -15.59
N ALA A 153 0.37 -5.44 -15.33
CA ALA A 153 -0.95 -5.71 -15.91
C ALA A 153 -2.03 -4.72 -15.44
N ASN A 154 -1.86 -4.13 -14.27
CA ASN A 154 -2.84 -3.22 -13.66
C ASN A 154 -2.38 -1.75 -13.60
N ASP A 155 -1.22 -1.44 -14.15
CA ASP A 155 -0.59 -0.10 -14.09
C ASP A 155 -0.42 0.41 -12.65
N LEU A 156 0.15 -0.43 -11.78
CA LEU A 156 0.33 -0.14 -10.36
C LEU A 156 1.79 0.18 -10.03
N PRO A 157 2.03 1.07 -9.07
CA PRO A 157 3.33 1.20 -8.44
C PRO A 157 3.71 -0.14 -7.78
N LEU A 158 4.93 -0.60 -8.05
CA LEU A 158 5.55 -1.72 -7.36
C LEU A 158 6.65 -1.20 -6.44
N MET A 159 6.43 -1.32 -5.13
CA MET A 159 7.44 -1.00 -4.14
C MET A 159 8.46 -2.14 -4.09
N PRO A 160 9.77 -1.88 -4.20
CA PRO A 160 10.79 -2.92 -4.04
C PRO A 160 10.69 -3.62 -2.68
N PHE A 161 11.20 -4.85 -2.61
CA PHE A 161 11.37 -5.51 -1.32
C PHE A 161 12.33 -4.67 -0.45
N PHE A 162 11.94 -4.36 0.77
CA PHE A 162 12.63 -3.37 1.61
C PHE A 162 13.42 -3.98 2.77
N LEU A 163 13.47 -5.33 2.84
CA LEU A 163 14.35 -6.05 3.77
C LEU A 163 15.49 -6.66 2.96
N ASP A 164 16.69 -6.11 3.13
CA ASP A 164 17.96 -6.67 2.64
C ASP A 164 18.74 -7.34 3.78
#